data_2ff2172ae60fd586cdb6d4dcb735d7da
#
_entry.id   2ff2172ae60fd586cdb6d4dcb735d7da
#
_cell.length_a   1.000
_cell.length_b   1.000
_cell.length_c   1.000
_cell.angle_alpha   90.00
_cell.angle_beta   90.00
_cell.angle_gamma   90.00
#
_symmetry.space_group_name_H-M   'P 1'
#
loop_
_entity.id
_entity.type
_entity.pdbx_description
1 polymer ?
#
loop_
_entity_poly.entity_id
_entity_poly.type
_entity_poly.pdbx_seq_one_letter_code
_entity_poly.pdbx_strand_id
1 'polypeptide(L)'
;RDLVRSRGLGDVYKRQKYNNVQIHIEGEKRELHPHYLLDTNIAILKLFPGIQENVVAATLAIEGLKAVVLETYGSGNASRKEWFLRRLRDASERGVVIVNVTQCSAGTVEMERYETGYHLLKAGIVSGHDSTTESAVTKLMFLLGHGYSPDEVRRRMNESMAGEISIDLSK
;
A
#
# COMPACT_ATOMS: atom_id res chain seq x y z
N ARG A 1 20.61 17.48 18.95
CA ARG A 1 20.89 17.73 20.36
C ARG A 1 19.95 18.67 21.08
N ASP A 2 18.84 18.95 20.49
CA ASP A 2 17.82 19.81 21.08
C ASP A 2 16.82 19.04 21.95
N LEU A 3 17.04 17.75 22.16
CA LEU A 3 16.22 16.90 23.02
C LEU A 3 16.11 17.38 24.47
N VAL A 4 17.16 18.01 24.96
CA VAL A 4 17.21 18.56 26.34
C VAL A 4 16.53 19.93 26.45
N ARG A 5 16.24 20.58 25.31
CA ARG A 5 15.60 21.89 25.22
C ARG A 5 14.22 21.85 24.59
N SER A 6 13.74 20.68 24.25
CA SER A 6 12.39 20.53 23.71
C SER A 6 11.38 20.93 24.76
N ARG A 7 10.64 21.97 24.48
CA ARG A 7 9.56 22.51 25.34
C ARG A 7 8.20 21.92 24.99
N GLY A 8 8.19 20.68 24.53
CA GLY A 8 6.98 19.98 24.12
C GLY A 8 6.50 20.37 22.72
N LEU A 9 5.25 20.10 22.44
CA LEU A 9 4.65 20.28 21.10
C LEU A 9 4.76 21.70 20.54
N GLY A 10 4.88 22.72 21.38
CA GLY A 10 5.03 24.10 20.94
C GLY A 10 6.31 24.40 20.16
N ASP A 11 7.40 23.65 20.40
CA ASP A 11 8.66 23.83 19.66
C ASP A 11 8.62 23.17 18.26
N VAL A 12 7.81 22.14 18.09
CA VAL A 12 7.64 21.44 16.81
C VAL A 12 6.99 22.36 15.77
N TYR A 13 6.11 23.25 16.19
CA TYR A 13 5.37 24.15 15.28
C TYR A 13 6.13 25.43 14.90
N LYS A 14 7.20 25.79 15.57
CA LYS A 14 7.94 27.03 15.27
C LYS A 14 8.74 27.02 13.97
N ARG A 15 9.04 25.85 13.38
CA ARG A 15 9.88 25.70 12.21
C ARG A 15 9.29 24.77 11.16
N GLN A 16 7.99 24.80 10.97
CA GLN A 16 7.36 23.99 9.95
C GLN A 16 7.68 24.53 8.53
N LYS A 17 8.07 23.62 7.65
CA LYS A 17 8.12 23.87 6.22
C LYS A 17 6.90 23.23 5.57
N TYR A 18 6.09 24.02 4.92
CA TYR A 18 4.94 23.52 4.17
C TYR A 18 5.35 23.19 2.74
N ASN A 19 5.07 22.00 2.28
CA ASN A 19 5.19 21.63 0.87
C ASN A 19 3.81 21.77 0.21
N ASN A 20 3.47 22.97 -0.19
CA ASN A 20 2.16 23.30 -0.76
C ASN A 20 1.85 22.52 -2.05
N VAL A 21 2.87 22.01 -2.74
CA VAL A 21 2.68 21.22 -3.96
C VAL A 21 2.10 19.84 -3.66
N GLN A 22 2.33 19.32 -2.45
CA GLN A 22 1.84 18.01 -2.02
C GLN A 22 0.62 18.07 -1.11
N ILE A 23 0.13 19.27 -0.81
CA ILE A 23 -1.10 19.41 -0.02
C ILE A 23 -2.29 19.22 -0.94
N HIS A 24 -3.08 18.18 -0.70
CA HIS A 24 -4.34 17.98 -1.36
C HIS A 24 -5.36 19.01 -0.83
N ILE A 25 -5.84 19.90 -1.71
CA ILE A 25 -6.82 20.91 -1.37
C ILE A 25 -8.13 20.53 -2.08
N GLU A 26 -9.15 20.19 -1.32
CA GLU A 26 -10.48 19.98 -1.87
C GLU A 26 -11.10 21.32 -2.31
N GLY A 27 -11.61 21.35 -3.54
CA GLY A 27 -12.14 22.60 -4.14
C GLY A 27 -13.47 23.08 -3.54
N GLU A 28 -14.31 22.17 -3.05
CA GLU A 28 -15.63 22.48 -2.50
C GLU A 28 -15.80 21.92 -1.09
N LYS A 29 -16.43 22.72 -0.23
CA LYS A 29 -16.84 22.23 1.10
C LYS A 29 -17.96 21.22 0.94
N ARG A 30 -17.71 19.98 1.36
CA ARG A 30 -18.70 18.91 1.41
C ARG A 30 -19.19 18.70 2.84
N GLU A 31 -20.41 18.20 2.97
CA GLU A 31 -20.90 17.76 4.26
C GLU A 31 -20.06 16.58 4.78
N LEU A 32 -19.74 16.58 6.08
CA LEU A 32 -18.97 15.51 6.70
C LEU A 32 -19.83 14.25 6.84
N HIS A 33 -19.47 13.23 6.11
CA HIS A 33 -20.06 11.88 6.23
C HIS A 33 -19.05 10.94 6.88
N PRO A 34 -19.13 10.70 8.21
CA PRO A 34 -18.19 9.83 8.89
C PRO A 34 -18.42 8.36 8.52
N HIS A 35 -17.35 7.63 8.24
CA HIS A 35 -17.35 6.21 7.92
C HIS A 35 -16.65 5.43 9.02
N TYR A 36 -17.36 4.52 9.68
CA TYR A 36 -16.85 3.79 10.84
C TYR A 36 -16.54 2.32 10.55
N LEU A 37 -16.86 1.83 9.35
CA LEU A 37 -16.69 0.43 8.99
C LEU A 37 -15.27 0.20 8.45
N LEU A 38 -14.48 -0.52 9.22
CA LEU A 38 -13.13 -0.93 8.84
C LEU A 38 -13.02 -2.46 8.92
N ASP A 39 -12.41 -3.07 7.91
CA ASP A 39 -12.09 -4.50 7.94
C ASP A 39 -10.59 -4.69 8.19
N THR A 40 -10.25 -5.40 9.25
CA THR A 40 -8.86 -5.60 9.69
C THR A 40 -8.26 -6.93 9.24
N ASN A 41 -8.94 -7.69 8.38
CA ASN A 41 -8.46 -8.97 7.84
C ASN A 41 -7.36 -8.75 6.79
N ILE A 42 -6.30 -8.07 7.19
CA ILE A 42 -5.16 -7.65 6.36
C ILE A 42 -3.87 -8.13 7.00
N ALA A 43 -2.92 -8.56 6.18
CA ALA A 43 -1.56 -8.86 6.61
C ALA A 43 -0.55 -7.95 5.90
N ILE A 44 0.60 -7.74 6.53
CA ILE A 44 1.76 -7.11 5.91
C ILE A 44 2.79 -8.21 5.68
N LEU A 45 3.24 -8.38 4.45
CA LEU A 45 4.30 -9.30 4.07
C LEU A 45 5.53 -8.51 3.61
N LYS A 46 6.46 -8.32 4.53
CA LYS A 46 7.72 -7.65 4.25
C LYS A 46 8.72 -8.64 3.68
N LEU A 47 9.21 -8.38 2.47
CA LEU A 47 10.24 -9.21 1.85
C LEU A 47 11.62 -8.89 2.41
N PHE A 48 12.42 -9.93 2.60
CA PHE A 48 13.84 -9.84 2.99
C PHE A 48 14.65 -10.90 2.24
N PRO A 49 15.96 -10.69 2.03
CA PRO A 49 16.81 -11.69 1.40
C PRO A 49 16.82 -13.00 2.18
N GLY A 50 16.49 -14.10 1.49
CA GLY A 50 16.41 -15.41 2.13
C GLY A 50 15.06 -15.80 2.71
N ILE A 51 14.01 -14.97 2.52
CA ILE A 51 12.65 -15.37 2.93
C ILE A 51 12.28 -16.74 2.36
N GLN A 52 11.76 -17.60 3.20
CA GLN A 52 11.41 -18.98 2.84
C GLN A 52 9.97 -19.09 2.34
N GLU A 53 9.72 -20.11 1.51
CA GLU A 53 8.38 -20.37 0.96
C GLU A 53 7.33 -20.59 2.06
N ASN A 54 7.68 -21.28 3.14
CA ASN A 54 6.75 -21.55 4.24
C ASN A 54 6.25 -20.27 4.93
N VAL A 55 7.09 -19.25 5.06
CA VAL A 55 6.69 -17.94 5.63
C VAL A 55 5.65 -17.26 4.73
N VAL A 56 5.93 -17.20 3.43
CA VAL A 56 5.00 -16.61 2.45
C VAL A 56 3.70 -17.41 2.41
N ALA A 57 3.80 -18.74 2.33
CA ALA A 57 2.63 -19.61 2.30
C ALA A 57 1.76 -19.49 3.55
N ALA A 58 2.37 -19.47 4.75
CA ALA A 58 1.65 -19.30 6.00
C ALA A 58 0.90 -17.95 6.07
N THR A 59 1.55 -16.86 5.65
CA THR A 59 0.91 -15.54 5.61
C THR A 59 -0.27 -15.53 4.65
N LEU A 60 -0.11 -16.09 3.45
CA LEU A 60 -1.18 -16.11 2.44
C LEU A 60 -2.29 -17.14 2.73
N ALA A 61 -2.08 -18.03 3.70
CA ALA A 61 -3.06 -19.04 4.14
C ALA A 61 -3.80 -18.65 5.42
N ILE A 62 -3.60 -17.45 5.95
CA ILE A 62 -4.34 -16.97 7.13
C ILE A 62 -5.84 -17.03 6.82
N GLU A 63 -6.58 -17.69 7.71
CA GLU A 63 -8.04 -17.81 7.58
C GLU A 63 -8.73 -16.44 7.63
N GLY A 64 -9.63 -16.21 6.69
CA GLY A 64 -10.34 -14.93 6.58
C GLY A 64 -9.52 -13.78 6.00
N LEU A 65 -8.26 -14.01 5.57
CA LEU A 65 -7.43 -12.99 4.97
C LEU A 65 -8.09 -12.41 3.70
N LYS A 66 -8.25 -11.09 3.66
CA LYS A 66 -8.86 -10.38 2.52
C LYS A 66 -7.85 -9.56 1.73
N ALA A 67 -6.81 -9.05 2.38
CA ALA A 67 -5.77 -8.31 1.68
C ALA A 67 -4.38 -8.51 2.27
N VAL A 68 -3.36 -8.23 1.46
CA VAL A 68 -1.95 -8.22 1.85
C VAL A 68 -1.28 -6.97 1.31
N VAL A 69 -0.61 -6.23 2.17
CA VAL A 69 0.36 -5.22 1.76
C VAL A 69 1.71 -5.91 1.62
N LEU A 70 2.20 -6.01 0.39
CA LEU A 70 3.47 -6.65 0.04
C LEU A 70 4.56 -5.58 -0.02
N GLU A 71 5.42 -5.54 1.00
CA GLU A 71 6.58 -4.63 1.03
C GLU A 71 7.75 -5.22 0.24
N THR A 72 8.05 -4.61 -0.89
CA THR A 72 9.06 -5.07 -1.84
C THR A 72 10.29 -4.17 -1.89
N TYR A 73 11.31 -4.56 -2.64
CA TYR A 73 12.59 -3.85 -2.73
C TYR A 73 12.55 -2.71 -3.75
N GLY A 74 13.26 -1.62 -3.46
CA GLY A 74 13.45 -0.51 -4.40
C GLY A 74 12.13 -0.03 -5.00
N SER A 75 12.03 0.03 -6.31
CA SER A 75 10.86 0.50 -7.06
C SER A 75 9.77 -0.58 -7.28
N GLY A 76 9.60 -1.51 -6.34
CA GLY A 76 8.57 -2.55 -6.43
C GLY A 76 9.11 -3.93 -6.87
N ASN A 77 10.42 -4.16 -6.71
CA ASN A 77 11.06 -5.41 -7.11
C ASN A 77 10.86 -6.52 -6.07
N ALA A 78 10.64 -7.74 -6.55
CA ALA A 78 10.47 -8.93 -5.72
C ALA A 78 11.25 -10.13 -6.28
N SER A 79 11.14 -11.27 -5.62
CA SER A 79 11.72 -12.52 -6.08
C SER A 79 11.09 -13.00 -7.37
N ARG A 80 11.91 -13.45 -8.33
CA ARG A 80 11.46 -14.11 -9.57
C ARG A 80 11.29 -15.61 -9.43
N LYS A 81 11.48 -16.17 -8.24
CA LYS A 81 11.30 -17.60 -8.01
C LYS A 81 9.87 -18.00 -8.34
N GLU A 82 9.73 -19.07 -9.10
CA GLU A 82 8.42 -19.54 -9.57
C GLU A 82 7.46 -19.85 -8.42
N TRP A 83 7.95 -20.48 -7.35
CA TRP A 83 7.13 -20.76 -6.17
C TRP A 83 6.53 -19.49 -5.56
N PHE A 84 7.30 -18.38 -5.54
CA PHE A 84 6.85 -17.12 -4.96
C PHE A 84 5.71 -16.51 -5.79
N LEU A 85 5.92 -16.40 -7.10
CA LEU A 85 4.90 -15.87 -8.02
C LEU A 85 3.64 -16.74 -8.03
N ARG A 86 3.80 -18.06 -7.98
CA ARG A 86 2.68 -18.99 -7.88
C ARG A 86 1.86 -18.76 -6.61
N ARG A 87 2.51 -18.67 -5.44
CA ARG A 87 1.82 -18.41 -4.16
C ARG A 87 1.02 -17.11 -4.17
N LEU A 88 1.58 -16.05 -4.74
CA LEU A 88 0.87 -14.77 -4.87
C LEU A 88 -0.33 -14.88 -5.82
N ARG A 89 -0.15 -15.54 -6.96
CA ARG A 89 -1.22 -15.77 -7.93
C ARG A 89 -2.37 -16.57 -7.31
N ASP A 90 -2.06 -17.71 -6.70
CA ASP A 90 -3.05 -18.56 -6.04
C ASP A 90 -3.86 -17.79 -4.98
N ALA A 91 -3.21 -16.90 -4.23
CA ALA A 91 -3.89 -16.05 -3.25
C ALA A 91 -4.78 -15.00 -3.93
N SER A 92 -4.28 -14.35 -5.00
CA SER A 92 -5.04 -13.37 -5.77
C SER A 92 -6.28 -13.99 -6.43
N GLU A 93 -6.16 -15.23 -6.97
CA GLU A 93 -7.26 -15.99 -7.56
C GLU A 93 -8.32 -16.39 -6.53
N ARG A 94 -7.93 -16.60 -5.28
CA ARG A 94 -8.87 -16.81 -4.16
C ARG A 94 -9.58 -15.53 -3.70
N GLY A 95 -9.27 -14.38 -4.31
CA GLY A 95 -9.89 -13.10 -3.99
C GLY A 95 -9.09 -12.25 -2.98
N VAL A 96 -7.90 -12.67 -2.55
CA VAL A 96 -7.05 -11.84 -1.69
C VAL A 96 -6.49 -10.69 -2.53
N VAL A 97 -6.71 -9.45 -2.10
CA VAL A 97 -6.14 -8.26 -2.75
C VAL A 97 -4.71 -8.08 -2.28
N ILE A 98 -3.75 -8.10 -3.19
CA ILE A 98 -2.33 -7.91 -2.86
C ILE A 98 -1.86 -6.58 -3.44
N VAL A 99 -1.39 -5.68 -2.57
CA VAL A 99 -0.91 -4.34 -2.94
C VAL A 99 0.59 -4.28 -2.74
N ASN A 100 1.32 -3.97 -3.80
CA ASN A 100 2.76 -3.83 -3.79
C ASN A 100 3.16 -2.42 -3.37
N VAL A 101 3.86 -2.28 -2.24
CA VAL A 101 4.45 -1.03 -1.78
C VAL A 101 5.98 -1.16 -1.68
N THR A 102 6.70 -0.05 -1.74
CA THR A 102 8.14 -0.06 -1.56
C THR A 102 8.55 -0.03 -0.09
N GLN A 103 9.64 -0.71 0.26
CA GLN A 103 10.28 -0.58 1.58
C GLN A 103 11.11 0.71 1.71
N CYS A 104 11.31 1.45 0.62
CA CYS A 104 12.06 2.69 0.65
C CYS A 104 11.20 3.80 1.28
N SER A 105 11.83 4.62 2.11
CA SER A 105 11.16 5.77 2.76
C SER A 105 10.70 6.86 1.78
N ALA A 106 11.25 6.86 0.57
CA ALA A 106 10.83 7.70 -0.54
C ALA A 106 10.99 6.90 -1.83
N GLY A 107 10.01 6.98 -2.71
CA GLY A 107 10.02 6.28 -3.99
C GLY A 107 8.62 5.84 -4.41
N THR A 108 8.55 5.37 -5.63
CA THR A 108 7.30 4.92 -6.26
C THR A 108 7.46 3.49 -6.75
N VAL A 109 6.42 2.70 -6.67
CA VAL A 109 6.35 1.37 -7.25
C VAL A 109 6.04 1.50 -8.74
N GLU A 110 7.02 1.17 -9.58
CA GLU A 110 6.92 1.21 -11.04
C GLU A 110 6.88 -0.22 -11.60
N MET A 111 5.73 -0.88 -11.53
CA MET A 111 5.60 -2.30 -11.89
C MET A 111 5.77 -2.56 -13.39
N GLU A 112 5.56 -1.56 -14.24
CA GLU A 112 5.72 -1.70 -15.70
C GLU A 112 7.17 -1.52 -16.17
N ARG A 113 8.01 -0.91 -15.35
CA ARG A 113 9.39 -0.55 -15.72
C ARG A 113 10.35 -1.73 -15.72
N TYR A 114 10.11 -2.72 -14.86
CA TYR A 114 11.00 -3.85 -14.66
C TYR A 114 10.28 -5.18 -14.89
N GLU A 115 11.01 -6.17 -15.42
CA GLU A 115 10.50 -7.51 -15.68
C GLU A 115 9.84 -8.15 -14.43
N THR A 116 10.42 -7.92 -13.25
CA THR A 116 9.87 -8.41 -11.98
C THR A 116 8.51 -7.81 -11.65
N GLY A 117 8.32 -6.52 -11.92
CA GLY A 117 7.03 -5.85 -11.75
C GLY A 117 5.97 -6.41 -12.69
N TYR A 118 6.33 -6.67 -13.94
CA TYR A 118 5.44 -7.29 -14.91
C TYR A 118 4.95 -8.68 -14.47
N HIS A 119 5.82 -9.50 -13.87
CA HIS A 119 5.41 -10.79 -13.32
C HIS A 119 4.43 -10.65 -12.14
N LEU A 120 4.60 -9.63 -11.31
CA LEU A 120 3.65 -9.33 -10.23
C LEU A 120 2.29 -8.88 -10.78
N LEU A 121 2.28 -8.00 -11.78
CA LEU A 121 1.03 -7.61 -12.47
C LEU A 121 0.29 -8.81 -13.04
N LYS A 122 1.00 -9.73 -13.72
CA LYS A 122 0.41 -10.97 -14.23
C LYS A 122 -0.13 -11.89 -13.15
N ALA A 123 0.39 -11.81 -11.94
CA ALA A 123 -0.11 -12.55 -10.79
C ALA A 123 -1.28 -11.84 -10.08
N GLY A 124 -1.79 -10.73 -10.64
CA GLY A 124 -2.96 -10.01 -10.12
C GLY A 124 -2.65 -9.06 -8.96
N ILE A 125 -1.37 -8.72 -8.75
CA ILE A 125 -0.94 -7.75 -7.74
C ILE A 125 -1.11 -6.33 -8.29
N VAL A 126 -1.62 -5.39 -7.47
CA VAL A 126 -1.78 -4.00 -7.85
C VAL A 126 -0.67 -3.13 -7.27
N SER A 127 -0.36 -2.02 -7.95
CA SER A 127 0.60 -1.05 -7.45
C SER A 127 0.01 -0.25 -6.28
N GLY A 128 0.82 -0.03 -5.25
CA GLY A 128 0.55 0.96 -4.20
C GLY A 128 1.10 2.34 -4.55
N HIS A 129 1.72 2.50 -5.72
CA HIS A 129 2.33 3.75 -6.17
C HIS A 129 3.38 4.28 -5.17
N ASP A 130 3.23 5.50 -4.70
CA ASP A 130 4.07 6.14 -3.70
C ASP A 130 3.45 6.14 -2.29
N SER A 131 2.39 5.33 -2.08
CA SER A 131 1.78 5.21 -0.76
C SER A 131 2.74 4.58 0.25
N THR A 132 2.65 5.05 1.49
CA THR A 132 3.30 4.36 2.62
C THR A 132 2.55 3.09 2.96
N THR A 133 3.19 2.19 3.70
CA THR A 133 2.54 0.96 4.21
C THR A 133 1.29 1.29 5.02
N GLU A 134 1.37 2.30 5.90
CA GLU A 134 0.25 2.73 6.74
C GLU A 134 -0.92 3.25 5.92
N SER A 135 -0.63 4.04 4.89
CA SER A 135 -1.64 4.56 3.98
C SER A 135 -2.32 3.44 3.19
N ALA A 136 -1.54 2.49 2.65
CA ALA A 136 -2.08 1.34 1.92
C ALA A 136 -2.96 0.45 2.83
N VAL A 137 -2.51 0.18 4.07
CA VAL A 137 -3.27 -0.59 5.06
C VAL A 137 -4.60 0.09 5.38
N THR A 138 -4.57 1.39 5.73
CA THR A 138 -5.80 2.10 6.12
C THR A 138 -6.78 2.24 4.98
N LYS A 139 -6.31 2.47 3.75
CA LYS A 139 -7.15 2.47 2.55
C LYS A 139 -7.79 1.12 2.29
N LEU A 140 -7.04 0.02 2.42
CA LEU A 140 -7.59 -1.34 2.31
C LEU A 140 -8.64 -1.61 3.40
N MET A 141 -8.38 -1.25 4.67
CA MET A 141 -9.35 -1.40 5.76
C MET A 141 -10.64 -0.69 5.45
N PHE A 142 -10.56 0.52 4.94
CA PHE A 142 -11.71 1.32 4.54
C PHE A 142 -12.50 0.64 3.40
N LEU A 143 -11.83 0.31 2.30
CA LEU A 143 -12.48 -0.28 1.14
C LEU A 143 -13.14 -1.62 1.45
N LEU A 144 -12.44 -2.50 2.15
CA LEU A 144 -12.96 -3.81 2.56
C LEU A 144 -14.11 -3.68 3.58
N GLY A 145 -14.02 -2.73 4.51
CA GLY A 145 -15.07 -2.45 5.50
C GLY A 145 -16.35 -1.95 4.87
N HIS A 146 -16.28 -1.31 3.71
CA HIS A 146 -17.45 -0.86 2.94
C HIS A 146 -18.02 -1.94 2.00
N GLY A 147 -17.48 -3.16 2.04
CA GLY A 147 -18.01 -4.29 1.30
C GLY A 147 -17.75 -4.28 -0.20
N TYR A 148 -16.76 -3.52 -0.66
CA TYR A 148 -16.36 -3.57 -2.06
C TYR A 148 -15.82 -4.94 -2.44
N SER A 149 -16.13 -5.39 -3.65
CA SER A 149 -15.59 -6.64 -4.20
C SER A 149 -14.06 -6.56 -4.37
N PRO A 150 -13.34 -7.69 -4.37
CA PRO A 150 -11.89 -7.69 -4.60
C PRO A 150 -11.45 -6.90 -5.83
N ASP A 151 -12.19 -7.00 -6.95
CA ASP A 151 -11.86 -6.30 -8.19
C ASP A 151 -12.07 -4.79 -8.05
N GLU A 152 -13.14 -4.38 -7.38
CA GLU A 152 -13.37 -2.98 -7.10
C GLU A 152 -12.32 -2.40 -6.14
N VAL A 153 -11.88 -3.18 -5.13
CA VAL A 153 -10.77 -2.78 -4.26
C VAL A 153 -9.48 -2.62 -5.06
N ARG A 154 -9.14 -3.57 -5.95
CA ARG A 154 -7.98 -3.45 -6.84
C ARG A 154 -8.03 -2.18 -7.69
N ARG A 155 -9.19 -1.89 -8.27
CA ARG A 155 -9.39 -0.69 -9.07
C ARG A 155 -9.17 0.58 -8.24
N ARG A 156 -9.82 0.68 -7.07
CA ARG A 156 -9.75 1.85 -6.18
C ARG A 156 -8.37 2.05 -5.54
N MET A 157 -7.57 0.99 -5.38
CA MET A 157 -6.18 1.14 -4.93
C MET A 157 -5.31 1.95 -5.90
N ASN A 158 -5.70 2.02 -7.18
CA ASN A 158 -5.03 2.85 -8.19
C ASN A 158 -5.63 4.27 -8.31
N GLU A 159 -6.58 4.65 -7.48
CA GLU A 159 -7.20 5.98 -7.46
C GLU A 159 -6.81 6.72 -6.18
N SER A 160 -6.51 8.00 -6.27
CA SER A 160 -6.32 8.84 -5.08
C SER A 160 -7.68 9.22 -4.50
N MET A 161 -7.91 8.88 -3.23
CA MET A 161 -9.15 9.19 -2.51
C MET A 161 -9.01 10.44 -1.63
N ALA A 162 -7.84 10.61 -1.02
CA ALA A 162 -7.55 11.68 -0.07
C ALA A 162 -6.15 12.29 -0.27
N GLY A 163 -5.56 12.12 -1.45
CA GLY A 163 -4.19 12.57 -1.73
C GLY A 163 -3.11 11.60 -1.25
N GLU A 164 -3.48 10.35 -0.95
CA GLU A 164 -2.60 9.33 -0.40
C GLU A 164 -1.66 8.69 -1.43
N ILE A 165 -1.93 8.89 -2.71
CA ILE A 165 -1.05 8.53 -3.83
C ILE A 165 -0.94 9.69 -4.81
N SER A 166 0.26 9.86 -5.37
CA SER A 166 0.48 10.82 -6.46
C SER A 166 0.16 10.16 -7.80
N ILE A 167 -0.87 10.64 -8.48
CA ILE A 167 -1.22 10.16 -9.82
C ILE A 167 -0.72 11.21 -10.81
N ASP A 168 0.20 10.79 -11.67
CA ASP A 168 0.63 11.63 -12.79
C ASP A 168 -0.47 11.61 -13.87
N LEU A 169 -1.27 12.68 -13.93
CA LEU A 169 -2.33 12.85 -14.92
C LEU A 169 -1.80 13.24 -16.32
N SER A 170 -0.48 13.26 -16.50
CA SER A 170 0.16 13.67 -17.76
C SER A 170 0.49 12.50 -18.72
N LYS A 171 0.02 11.30 -18.41
CA LYS A 171 0.18 10.12 -19.29
C LYS A 171 -1.11 9.72 -19.96
#